data_8070b20309644dc1ae84fcfd541c996f
#
_entry.id   8070b20309644dc1ae84fcfd541c996f
#
_cell.length_a   1.000
_cell.length_b   1.000
_cell.length_c   1.000
_cell.angle_alpha   90.00
_cell.angle_beta   90.00
_cell.angle_gamma   90.00
#
_symmetry.space_group_name_H-M   'P 1'
#
loop_
_entity.id
_entity.type
_entity.pdbx_description
1 polymer ?
#
loop_
_entity_poly.entity_id
_entity_poly.type
_entity_poly.pdbx_seq_one_letter_code
_entity_poly.pdbx_strand_id
1 'polypeptide(L)'
;MINNQYTQLDHETREHDLYAHGKYRLTLKTLERVNLLNGHESKPVLINVGCGGGLFNKLAIEAGFQVFACEPDPTAFELATRFNHPNLKIFLGDISAIQPPVLADVIVCHDVLEHIDAENIALRQIADSLANSGLFVISVPAIDRLFGYHDEQLGHFRRYNKTTLKRILHFDFDAQSVRYYGFFAIPATLYYSRIKKVAYPELISARSGLITWIMKMLISIEVRIAFPVGTSVIAIARKRRVAK
;
A
#
# COMPACT_ATOMS: atom_id res chain seq x y z
N MET A 1 -7.45 -20.83 -7.91
CA MET A 1 -6.08 -21.31 -7.57
C MET A 1 -5.13 -20.24 -8.07
N ILE A 2 -4.56 -19.45 -7.17
CA ILE A 2 -3.54 -18.45 -7.48
C ILE A 2 -2.29 -19.21 -7.92
N ASN A 3 -1.75 -18.83 -9.06
CA ASN A 3 -0.64 -19.53 -9.69
C ASN A 3 0.61 -19.38 -8.80
N ASN A 4 1.04 -20.45 -8.13
CA ASN A 4 2.11 -20.49 -7.11
C ASN A 4 3.51 -20.01 -7.59
N GLN A 5 3.67 -19.64 -8.85
CA GLN A 5 4.94 -19.13 -9.38
C GLN A 5 5.23 -17.67 -9.06
N TYR A 6 4.22 -16.91 -8.56
CA TYR A 6 4.33 -15.48 -8.29
C TYR A 6 4.76 -15.15 -6.85
N THR A 7 4.84 -16.12 -5.95
CA THR A 7 4.79 -15.85 -4.51
C THR A 7 6.12 -15.51 -3.85
N GLN A 8 7.22 -16.20 -4.13
CA GLN A 8 8.45 -16.00 -3.35
C GLN A 8 9.42 -14.99 -3.96
N LEU A 9 9.65 -15.08 -5.26
CA LEU A 9 10.58 -14.19 -5.98
C LEU A 9 10.08 -12.75 -5.99
N ASP A 10 8.74 -12.55 -6.09
CA ASP A 10 8.14 -11.23 -6.16
C ASP A 10 8.18 -10.47 -4.83
N HIS A 11 8.01 -11.15 -3.69
CA HIS A 11 8.06 -10.48 -2.40
C HIS A 11 9.48 -10.07 -2.01
N GLU A 12 10.49 -10.88 -2.31
CA GLU A 12 11.91 -10.51 -2.14
C GLU A 12 12.31 -9.40 -3.11
N THR A 13 11.81 -9.43 -4.33
CA THR A 13 12.07 -8.39 -5.34
C THR A 13 11.45 -7.05 -4.97
N ARG A 14 10.25 -7.05 -4.36
CA ARG A 14 9.58 -5.82 -3.89
C ARG A 14 10.37 -5.09 -2.80
N GLU A 15 11.21 -5.76 -2.02
CA GLU A 15 12.12 -5.07 -1.09
C GLU A 15 13.08 -4.10 -1.80
N HIS A 16 13.34 -4.31 -3.08
CA HIS A 16 14.21 -3.49 -3.92
C HIS A 16 13.45 -2.60 -4.93
N ASP A 17 12.11 -2.66 -4.94
CA ASP A 17 11.29 -1.86 -5.85
C ASP A 17 11.31 -0.38 -5.44
N LEU A 18 11.97 0.44 -6.27
CA LEU A 18 12.07 1.87 -6.05
C LEU A 18 10.71 2.59 -6.04
N TYR A 19 9.72 2.10 -6.81
CA TYR A 19 8.37 2.68 -6.82
C TYR A 19 7.61 2.37 -5.53
N ALA A 20 7.72 1.14 -5.02
CA ALA A 20 7.18 0.79 -3.71
C ALA A 20 7.80 1.66 -2.61
N HIS A 21 9.14 1.80 -2.60
CA HIS A 21 9.84 2.69 -1.66
C HIS A 21 9.37 4.15 -1.76
N GLY A 22 9.18 4.67 -2.97
CA GLY A 22 8.67 6.03 -3.18
C GLY A 22 7.25 6.21 -2.65
N LYS A 23 6.37 5.24 -2.85
CA LYS A 23 5.01 5.19 -2.34
C LYS A 23 5.01 5.18 -0.80
N TYR A 24 5.83 4.34 -0.19
CA TYR A 24 5.97 4.24 1.27
C TYR A 24 6.52 5.53 1.88
N ARG A 25 7.54 6.15 1.26
CA ARG A 25 8.03 7.47 1.66
C ARG A 25 6.95 8.55 1.59
N LEU A 26 6.11 8.52 0.56
CA LEU A 26 4.99 9.46 0.42
C LEU A 26 3.99 9.27 1.55
N THR A 27 3.66 8.03 1.88
CA THR A 27 2.78 7.69 3.01
C THR A 27 3.36 8.23 4.32
N LEU A 28 4.60 7.87 4.67
CA LEU A 28 5.23 8.30 5.93
C LEU A 28 5.34 9.82 6.03
N LYS A 29 5.79 10.52 4.97
CA LYS A 29 5.82 11.99 4.96
C LYS A 29 4.46 12.63 5.18
N THR A 30 3.40 11.97 4.76
CA THR A 30 2.05 12.48 4.98
C THR A 30 1.63 12.27 6.43
N LEU A 31 1.97 11.11 7.02
CA LEU A 31 1.70 10.82 8.43
C LEU A 31 2.48 11.77 9.37
N GLU A 32 3.73 12.10 9.03
CA GLU A 32 4.52 13.12 9.73
C GLU A 32 3.84 14.49 9.72
N ARG A 33 3.32 14.94 8.56
CA ARG A 33 2.66 16.23 8.39
C ARG A 33 1.36 16.39 9.21
N VAL A 34 0.69 15.30 9.50
CA VAL A 34 -0.53 15.32 10.34
C VAL A 34 -0.22 15.17 11.82
N ASN A 35 1.04 15.31 12.22
CA ASN A 35 1.54 15.29 13.60
C ASN A 35 1.19 14.04 14.41
N LEU A 36 0.99 12.91 13.76
CA LEU A 36 0.69 11.66 14.45
C LEU A 36 1.89 11.11 15.26
N LEU A 37 3.10 11.57 14.94
CA LEU A 37 4.34 11.13 15.61
C LEU A 37 4.80 12.08 16.74
N ASN A 38 4.22 13.28 16.82
CA ASN A 38 4.66 14.31 17.76
C ASN A 38 3.63 14.49 18.91
N GLY A 39 4.08 14.37 20.13
CA GLY A 39 3.30 14.77 21.31
C GLY A 39 2.45 13.69 21.96
N HIS A 40 2.61 12.43 21.59
CA HIS A 40 1.96 11.31 22.26
C HIS A 40 2.87 10.73 23.36
N GLU A 41 2.33 10.47 24.56
CA GLU A 41 3.03 9.74 25.64
C GLU A 41 3.30 8.28 25.25
N SER A 42 2.50 7.72 24.35
CA SER A 42 2.65 6.36 23.80
C SER A 42 2.87 6.39 22.29
N LYS A 43 3.54 5.37 21.77
CA LYS A 43 3.71 5.21 20.32
C LYS A 43 2.36 5.06 19.63
N PRO A 44 2.10 5.79 18.54
CA PRO A 44 0.87 5.61 17.77
C PRO A 44 0.82 4.21 17.15
N VAL A 45 -0.38 3.65 17.13
CA VAL A 45 -0.64 2.29 16.61
C VAL A 45 -0.94 2.36 15.12
N LEU A 46 -0.17 1.59 14.35
CA LEU A 46 -0.37 1.41 12.91
C LEU A 46 -0.74 -0.03 12.60
N ILE A 47 -1.82 -0.23 11.85
CA ILE A 47 -2.14 -1.53 11.22
C ILE A 47 -1.74 -1.48 9.75
N ASN A 48 -0.93 -2.46 9.31
CA ASN A 48 -0.57 -2.66 7.91
C ASN A 48 -1.31 -3.88 7.35
N VAL A 49 -2.31 -3.64 6.52
CA VAL A 49 -3.16 -4.67 5.90
C VAL A 49 -2.51 -5.12 4.59
N GLY A 50 -2.25 -6.44 4.47
CA GLY A 50 -1.54 -7.02 3.34
C GLY A 50 -0.09 -6.55 3.31
N CYS A 51 0.66 -6.89 4.35
CA CYS A 51 2.02 -6.33 4.53
C CYS A 51 3.08 -6.90 3.57
N GLY A 52 2.74 -7.92 2.78
CA GLY A 52 3.69 -8.60 1.90
C GLY A 52 4.92 -9.09 2.68
N GLY A 53 6.12 -8.94 2.10
CA GLY A 53 7.40 -9.27 2.76
C GLY A 53 7.81 -8.36 3.93
N GLY A 54 6.97 -7.39 4.33
CA GLY A 54 7.17 -6.61 5.56
C GLY A 54 8.04 -5.34 5.40
N LEU A 55 8.39 -4.92 4.19
CA LEU A 55 9.21 -3.72 3.99
C LEU A 55 8.60 -2.46 4.64
N PHE A 56 7.29 -2.24 4.45
CA PHE A 56 6.63 -1.08 5.05
C PHE A 56 6.59 -1.17 6.58
N ASN A 57 6.51 -2.38 7.16
CA ASN A 57 6.56 -2.57 8.61
C ASN A 57 7.88 -2.04 9.19
N LYS A 58 9.01 -2.36 8.55
CA LYS A 58 10.35 -1.85 8.96
C LYS A 58 10.37 -0.32 8.97
N LEU A 59 9.94 0.29 7.87
CA LEU A 59 9.92 1.75 7.73
C LEU A 59 8.97 2.44 8.72
N ALA A 60 7.82 1.84 9.02
CA ALA A 60 6.87 2.37 10.01
C ALA A 60 7.43 2.30 11.43
N ILE A 61 8.16 1.22 11.78
CA ILE A 61 8.83 1.08 13.07
C ILE A 61 9.95 2.11 13.21
N GLU A 62 10.77 2.29 12.17
CA GLU A 62 11.82 3.32 12.15
C GLU A 62 11.23 4.73 12.30
N ALA A 63 10.03 4.96 11.76
CA ALA A 63 9.28 6.20 11.94
C ALA A 63 8.64 6.35 13.33
N GLY A 64 8.69 5.36 14.21
CA GLY A 64 8.24 5.45 15.61
C GLY A 64 6.90 4.81 15.92
N PHE A 65 6.27 4.08 14.98
CA PHE A 65 5.00 3.40 15.22
C PHE A 65 5.14 2.09 16.02
N GLN A 66 4.08 1.73 16.74
CA GLN A 66 3.81 0.35 17.09
C GLN A 66 3.01 -0.27 15.94
N VAL A 67 3.51 -1.37 15.36
CA VAL A 67 2.97 -1.95 14.14
C VAL A 67 2.29 -3.29 14.42
N PHE A 68 1.06 -3.40 13.99
CA PHE A 68 0.35 -4.65 13.81
C PHE A 68 0.19 -4.87 12.30
N ALA A 69 0.47 -6.06 11.81
CA ALA A 69 0.39 -6.36 10.39
C ALA A 69 -0.37 -7.66 10.15
N CYS A 70 -1.04 -7.77 9.03
CA CYS A 70 -1.64 -9.02 8.60
C CYS A 70 -1.30 -9.30 7.13
N GLU A 71 -1.12 -10.59 6.81
CA GLU A 71 -0.79 -11.06 5.47
C GLU A 71 -1.44 -12.44 5.24
N PRO A 72 -2.32 -12.58 4.24
CA PRO A 72 -2.98 -13.84 3.97
C PRO A 72 -2.11 -14.86 3.22
N ASP A 73 -1.08 -14.43 2.47
CA ASP A 73 -0.17 -15.35 1.78
C ASP A 73 0.87 -15.91 2.76
N PRO A 74 0.93 -17.24 2.96
CA PRO A 74 1.87 -17.85 3.92
C PRO A 74 3.33 -17.56 3.58
N THR A 75 3.69 -17.48 2.30
CA THR A 75 5.07 -17.25 1.86
C THR A 75 5.50 -15.82 2.18
N ALA A 76 4.65 -14.85 1.88
CA ALA A 76 4.88 -13.45 2.23
C ALA A 76 4.92 -13.25 3.75
N PHE A 77 4.03 -13.91 4.48
CA PHE A 77 4.02 -13.91 5.94
C PHE A 77 5.34 -14.42 6.53
N GLU A 78 5.87 -15.57 6.04
CA GLU A 78 7.17 -16.08 6.47
C GLU A 78 8.31 -15.09 6.23
N LEU A 79 8.31 -14.42 5.08
CA LEU A 79 9.29 -13.38 4.78
C LEU A 79 9.18 -12.21 5.76
N ALA A 80 7.96 -11.72 5.99
CA ALA A 80 7.71 -10.61 6.90
C ALA A 80 8.16 -10.91 8.33
N THR A 81 7.98 -12.15 8.81
CA THR A 81 8.36 -12.59 10.17
C THR A 81 9.87 -12.70 10.36
N ARG A 82 10.68 -12.74 9.30
CA ARG A 82 12.16 -12.70 9.43
C ARG A 82 12.65 -11.41 10.09
N PHE A 83 11.89 -10.32 9.95
CA PHE A 83 12.13 -9.08 10.69
C PHE A 83 11.42 -9.13 12.03
N ASN A 84 12.15 -9.49 13.07
CA ASN A 84 11.64 -9.53 14.45
C ASN A 84 11.96 -8.23 15.18
N HIS A 85 10.93 -7.58 15.76
CA HIS A 85 11.07 -6.33 16.50
C HIS A 85 10.02 -6.24 17.62
N PRO A 86 10.33 -5.73 18.85
CA PRO A 86 9.39 -5.68 19.96
C PRO A 86 8.12 -4.84 19.67
N ASN A 87 8.20 -3.88 18.74
CA ASN A 87 7.06 -3.06 18.33
C ASN A 87 6.34 -3.62 17.09
N LEU A 88 6.58 -4.88 16.69
CA LEU A 88 5.96 -5.52 15.55
C LEU A 88 5.24 -6.79 15.97
N LYS A 89 3.97 -6.92 15.54
CA LYS A 89 3.23 -8.18 15.59
C LYS A 89 2.63 -8.44 14.21
N ILE A 90 2.86 -9.62 13.67
CA ILE A 90 2.36 -10.04 12.35
C ILE A 90 1.43 -11.23 12.52
N PHE A 91 0.32 -11.24 11.80
CA PHE A 91 -0.71 -12.26 11.84
C PHE A 91 -0.92 -12.85 10.45
N LEU A 92 -1.02 -14.17 10.36
CA LEU A 92 -1.39 -14.85 9.13
C LEU A 92 -2.90 -14.72 8.92
N GLY A 93 -3.33 -14.10 7.84
CA GLY A 93 -4.72 -13.87 7.48
C GLY A 93 -5.02 -12.42 7.12
N ASP A 94 -6.30 -12.06 7.11
CA ASP A 94 -6.78 -10.70 6.88
C ASP A 94 -6.81 -9.88 8.19
N ILE A 95 -7.40 -8.68 8.14
CA ILE A 95 -7.45 -7.77 9.29
C ILE A 95 -8.15 -8.38 10.52
N SER A 96 -9.07 -9.34 10.32
CA SER A 96 -9.77 -10.03 11.41
C SER A 96 -8.89 -11.00 12.19
N ALA A 97 -7.75 -11.40 11.61
CA ALA A 97 -6.76 -12.26 12.28
C ALA A 97 -6.01 -11.53 13.39
N ILE A 98 -6.05 -10.19 13.45
CA ILE A 98 -5.36 -9.40 14.48
C ILE A 98 -6.06 -9.60 15.83
N GLN A 99 -5.37 -10.30 16.75
CA GLN A 99 -5.90 -10.65 18.06
C GLN A 99 -4.93 -10.25 19.19
N PRO A 100 -5.42 -9.68 20.30
CA PRO A 100 -6.79 -9.16 20.47
C PRO A 100 -7.07 -7.99 19.52
N PRO A 101 -8.35 -7.64 19.27
CA PRO A 101 -8.69 -6.51 18.44
C PRO A 101 -8.04 -5.21 18.91
N VAL A 102 -7.45 -4.47 17.98
CA VAL A 102 -6.73 -3.22 18.27
C VAL A 102 -7.40 -2.08 17.51
N LEU A 103 -7.63 -0.96 18.17
CA LEU A 103 -8.01 0.28 17.48
C LEU A 103 -6.75 1.04 17.09
N ALA A 104 -6.57 1.22 15.78
CA ALA A 104 -5.39 1.88 15.23
C ALA A 104 -5.58 3.39 15.05
N ASP A 105 -4.52 4.14 15.28
CA ASP A 105 -4.45 5.55 14.90
C ASP A 105 -4.31 5.70 13.39
N VAL A 106 -3.65 4.73 12.75
CA VAL A 106 -3.45 4.65 11.30
C VAL A 106 -3.68 3.23 10.81
N ILE A 107 -4.40 3.08 9.71
CA ILE A 107 -4.40 1.85 8.92
C ILE A 107 -3.84 2.17 7.54
N VAL A 108 -2.93 1.31 7.08
CA VAL A 108 -2.33 1.39 5.75
C VAL A 108 -2.70 0.14 4.97
N CYS A 109 -3.08 0.32 3.70
CA CYS A 109 -3.45 -0.74 2.77
C CYS A 109 -2.85 -0.41 1.40
N HIS A 110 -1.69 -0.99 1.10
CA HIS A 110 -0.96 -0.72 -0.14
C HIS A 110 -1.10 -1.89 -1.12
N ASP A 111 -1.81 -1.63 -2.24
CA ASP A 111 -1.99 -2.58 -3.33
C ASP A 111 -2.58 -3.93 -2.83
N VAL A 112 -3.73 -3.84 -2.15
CA VAL A 112 -4.45 -4.99 -1.56
C VAL A 112 -5.91 -5.01 -2.00
N LEU A 113 -6.59 -3.84 -2.05
CA LEU A 113 -8.04 -3.79 -2.26
C LEU A 113 -8.44 -4.33 -3.64
N GLU A 114 -7.58 -4.20 -4.64
CA GLU A 114 -7.76 -4.77 -5.98
C GLU A 114 -7.84 -6.30 -6.02
N HIS A 115 -7.30 -6.97 -4.99
CA HIS A 115 -7.35 -8.42 -4.84
C HIS A 115 -8.60 -8.91 -4.08
N ILE A 116 -9.42 -8.00 -3.57
CA ILE A 116 -10.60 -8.33 -2.77
C ILE A 116 -11.85 -8.08 -3.61
N ASP A 117 -12.63 -9.15 -3.85
CA ASP A 117 -13.86 -9.02 -4.63
C ASP A 117 -14.90 -8.19 -3.85
N ALA A 118 -15.13 -8.53 -2.58
CA ALA A 118 -16.06 -7.83 -1.68
C ALA A 118 -15.40 -6.60 -1.00
N GLU A 119 -14.96 -5.61 -1.78
CA GLU A 119 -14.21 -4.43 -1.29
C GLU A 119 -14.95 -3.64 -0.21
N ASN A 120 -16.29 -3.57 -0.26
CA ASN A 120 -17.09 -2.87 0.73
C ASN A 120 -17.01 -3.52 2.13
N ILE A 121 -16.95 -4.86 2.19
CA ILE A 121 -16.81 -5.59 3.45
C ILE A 121 -15.43 -5.31 4.05
N ALA A 122 -14.38 -5.38 3.23
CA ALA A 122 -13.02 -5.09 3.68
C ALA A 122 -12.88 -3.64 4.18
N LEU A 123 -13.44 -2.66 3.46
CA LEU A 123 -13.43 -1.26 3.88
C LEU A 123 -14.16 -1.05 5.20
N ARG A 124 -15.28 -1.75 5.43
CA ARG A 124 -16.00 -1.70 6.69
C ARG A 124 -15.19 -2.26 7.85
N GLN A 125 -14.55 -3.43 7.67
CA GLN A 125 -13.66 -4.02 8.68
C GLN A 125 -12.49 -3.08 9.02
N ILE A 126 -11.90 -2.43 8.01
CA ILE A 126 -10.86 -1.42 8.18
C ILE A 126 -11.40 -0.24 9.00
N ALA A 127 -12.59 0.27 8.67
CA ALA A 127 -13.21 1.36 9.41
C ALA A 127 -13.48 0.99 10.87
N ASP A 128 -13.95 -0.22 11.13
CA ASP A 128 -14.24 -0.71 12.48
C ASP A 128 -12.96 -0.86 13.32
N SER A 129 -11.83 -1.15 12.69
CA SER A 129 -10.51 -1.26 13.33
C SER A 129 -9.79 0.09 13.53
N LEU A 130 -10.33 1.20 13.02
CA LEU A 130 -9.79 2.55 13.23
C LEU A 130 -10.37 3.23 14.46
N ALA A 131 -9.54 3.94 15.21
CA ALA A 131 -9.96 4.90 16.23
C ALA A 131 -10.82 6.02 15.62
N ASN A 132 -11.61 6.72 16.45
CA ASN A 132 -12.59 7.72 15.99
C ASN A 132 -12.01 8.89 15.17
N SER A 133 -10.73 9.17 15.30
CA SER A 133 -10.02 10.19 14.51
C SER A 133 -8.91 9.59 13.64
N GLY A 134 -8.88 8.27 13.55
CA GLY A 134 -7.85 7.52 12.85
C GLY A 134 -7.80 7.84 11.36
N LEU A 135 -6.61 7.65 10.79
CA LEU A 135 -6.33 7.84 9.37
C LEU A 135 -6.27 6.51 8.63
N PHE A 136 -6.88 6.49 7.48
CA PHE A 136 -6.74 5.41 6.52
C PHE A 136 -5.92 5.88 5.33
N VAL A 137 -4.83 5.19 5.02
CA VAL A 137 -4.01 5.43 3.84
C VAL A 137 -4.11 4.21 2.93
N ILE A 138 -4.57 4.44 1.72
CA ILE A 138 -4.73 3.37 0.72
C ILE A 138 -4.03 3.73 -0.57
N SER A 139 -3.36 2.76 -1.17
CA SER A 139 -2.94 2.82 -2.57
C SER A 139 -3.52 1.64 -3.35
N VAL A 140 -3.91 1.92 -4.59
CA VAL A 140 -4.47 0.94 -5.53
C VAL A 140 -3.95 1.21 -6.93
N PRO A 141 -3.86 0.20 -7.82
CA PRO A 141 -3.50 0.39 -9.21
C PRO A 141 -4.52 1.29 -9.93
N ALA A 142 -3.99 2.19 -10.77
CA ALA A 142 -4.80 3.16 -11.50
C ALA A 142 -4.84 2.88 -13.00
N ILE A 143 -5.75 3.63 -13.69
CA ILE A 143 -5.95 3.62 -15.12
C ILE A 143 -6.47 2.26 -15.61
N ASP A 144 -7.79 2.10 -15.70
CA ASP A 144 -8.48 0.88 -16.16
C ASP A 144 -7.94 0.39 -17.51
N ARG A 145 -7.55 1.30 -18.41
CA ARG A 145 -6.95 0.96 -19.71
C ARG A 145 -5.59 0.27 -19.61
N LEU A 146 -4.92 0.33 -18.48
CA LEU A 146 -3.66 -0.39 -18.20
C LEU A 146 -3.89 -1.80 -17.66
N PHE A 147 -5.14 -2.18 -17.35
CA PHE A 147 -5.47 -3.55 -16.98
C PHE A 147 -5.03 -4.50 -18.07
N GLY A 148 -4.24 -5.51 -17.73
CA GLY A 148 -3.67 -6.43 -18.69
C GLY A 148 -2.98 -7.61 -18.04
N TYR A 149 -2.09 -8.27 -18.79
CA TYR A 149 -1.45 -9.52 -18.38
C TYR A 149 -0.91 -9.53 -16.94
N HIS A 150 -0.28 -8.43 -16.51
CA HIS A 150 0.25 -8.32 -15.15
C HIS A 150 -0.84 -8.39 -14.09
N ASP A 151 -1.96 -7.67 -14.29
CA ASP A 151 -3.10 -7.69 -13.37
C ASP A 151 -3.74 -9.08 -13.28
N GLU A 152 -3.89 -9.74 -14.44
CA GLU A 152 -4.46 -11.11 -14.52
C GLU A 152 -3.58 -12.11 -13.76
N GLN A 153 -2.25 -12.01 -13.89
CA GLN A 153 -1.32 -12.88 -13.16
C GLN A 153 -1.35 -12.66 -11.66
N LEU A 154 -1.56 -11.41 -11.21
CA LEU A 154 -1.69 -11.05 -9.80
C LEU A 154 -3.08 -11.35 -9.24
N GLY A 155 -4.06 -11.72 -10.08
CA GLY A 155 -5.44 -11.93 -9.64
C GLY A 155 -6.16 -10.65 -9.25
N HIS A 156 -5.83 -9.52 -9.89
CA HIS A 156 -6.55 -8.28 -9.69
C HIS A 156 -7.97 -8.39 -10.26
N PHE A 157 -8.97 -7.96 -9.50
CA PHE A 157 -10.34 -7.84 -10.00
C PHE A 157 -10.53 -6.55 -10.80
N ARG A 158 -9.80 -5.46 -10.42
CA ARG A 158 -10.05 -4.11 -10.97
C ARG A 158 -8.87 -3.17 -10.80
N ARG A 159 -8.94 -2.04 -11.54
CA ARG A 159 -8.14 -0.84 -11.32
C ARG A 159 -9.05 0.32 -10.97
N TYR A 160 -8.48 1.40 -10.49
CA TYR A 160 -9.23 2.52 -9.95
C TYR A 160 -8.85 3.83 -10.65
N ASN A 161 -9.69 4.83 -10.47
CA ASN A 161 -9.38 6.23 -10.69
C ASN A 161 -9.78 7.03 -9.44
N LYS A 162 -9.45 8.33 -9.42
CA LYS A 162 -9.76 9.17 -8.24
C LYS A 162 -11.26 9.19 -7.91
N THR A 163 -12.13 9.17 -8.92
CA THR A 163 -13.58 9.22 -8.74
C THR A 163 -14.11 7.92 -8.16
N THR A 164 -13.70 6.78 -8.74
CA THR A 164 -14.13 5.46 -8.25
C THR A 164 -13.64 5.20 -6.84
N LEU A 165 -12.35 5.52 -6.54
CA LEU A 165 -11.81 5.36 -5.20
C LEU A 165 -12.54 6.25 -4.18
N LYS A 166 -12.78 7.53 -4.50
CA LYS A 166 -13.56 8.41 -3.61
C LYS A 166 -14.96 7.88 -3.35
N ARG A 167 -15.62 7.33 -4.38
CA ARG A 167 -16.98 6.78 -4.26
C ARG A 167 -17.05 5.61 -3.29
N ILE A 168 -16.13 4.64 -3.38
CA ILE A 168 -16.14 3.49 -2.46
C ILE A 168 -15.74 3.87 -1.04
N LEU A 169 -14.82 4.83 -0.88
CA LEU A 169 -14.43 5.32 0.43
C LEU A 169 -15.54 6.11 1.12
N HIS A 170 -16.45 6.75 0.36
CA HIS A 170 -17.44 7.69 0.88
C HIS A 170 -18.38 7.10 1.93
N PHE A 171 -18.59 5.80 1.96
CA PHE A 171 -19.49 5.18 2.92
C PHE A 171 -18.97 5.22 4.36
N ASP A 172 -17.68 4.93 4.56
CA ASP A 172 -17.06 4.82 5.88
C ASP A 172 -16.00 5.88 6.15
N PHE A 173 -15.57 6.61 5.11
CA PHE A 173 -14.43 7.53 5.19
C PHE A 173 -14.72 8.88 4.51
N ASP A 174 -14.05 9.92 5.02
CA ASP A 174 -13.94 11.23 4.39
C ASP A 174 -12.55 11.38 3.78
N ALA A 175 -12.48 11.33 2.44
CA ALA A 175 -11.23 11.46 1.70
C ALA A 175 -10.66 12.88 1.81
N GLN A 176 -9.54 13.02 2.54
CA GLN A 176 -8.84 14.30 2.75
C GLN A 176 -7.95 14.66 1.58
N SER A 177 -7.32 13.67 0.97
CA SER A 177 -6.45 13.83 -0.18
C SER A 177 -6.54 12.61 -1.08
N VAL A 178 -6.60 12.85 -2.40
CA VAL A 178 -6.52 11.77 -3.41
C VAL A 178 -5.62 12.25 -4.53
N ARG A 179 -4.51 11.54 -4.75
CA ARG A 179 -3.54 11.89 -5.80
C ARG A 179 -3.10 10.67 -6.60
N TYR A 180 -2.62 10.91 -7.79
CA TYR A 180 -1.92 9.91 -8.58
C TYR A 180 -0.44 9.83 -8.16
N TYR A 181 0.15 8.64 -8.39
CA TYR A 181 1.55 8.33 -8.23
C TYR A 181 1.97 7.37 -9.35
N GLY A 182 3.25 7.40 -9.75
CA GLY A 182 3.77 6.53 -10.81
C GLY A 182 3.54 7.10 -12.22
N PHE A 183 3.59 8.41 -12.41
CA PHE A 183 3.46 9.06 -13.71
C PHE A 183 4.56 8.59 -14.68
N PHE A 184 5.80 8.59 -14.26
CA PHE A 184 6.94 8.19 -15.08
C PHE A 184 6.99 6.67 -15.34
N ALA A 185 6.22 5.86 -14.61
CA ALA A 185 6.09 4.43 -14.84
C ALA A 185 5.08 4.09 -15.96
N ILE A 186 4.20 5.02 -16.37
CA ILE A 186 3.14 4.75 -17.34
C ILE A 186 3.67 4.14 -18.66
N PRO A 187 4.73 4.67 -19.31
CA PRO A 187 5.22 4.10 -20.56
C PRO A 187 5.71 2.66 -20.42
N ALA A 188 6.44 2.38 -19.33
CA ALA A 188 6.92 1.03 -19.05
C ALA A 188 5.74 0.08 -18.75
N THR A 189 4.80 0.50 -17.89
CA THR A 189 3.60 -0.27 -17.58
C THR A 189 2.82 -0.63 -18.84
N LEU A 190 2.59 0.35 -19.73
CA LEU A 190 1.87 0.13 -20.99
C LEU A 190 2.61 -0.88 -21.88
N TYR A 191 3.92 -0.72 -22.02
CA TYR A 191 4.74 -1.59 -22.84
C TYR A 191 4.72 -3.04 -22.37
N TYR A 192 4.96 -3.30 -21.09
CA TYR A 192 4.99 -4.66 -20.55
C TYR A 192 3.61 -5.29 -20.44
N SER A 193 2.62 -4.56 -19.95
CA SER A 193 1.27 -5.09 -19.73
C SER A 193 0.50 -5.33 -21.03
N ARG A 194 0.66 -4.46 -22.02
CA ARG A 194 -0.17 -4.49 -23.25
C ARG A 194 0.56 -5.00 -24.50
N ILE A 195 1.85 -4.67 -24.63
CA ILE A 195 2.62 -4.99 -25.84
C ILE A 195 3.38 -6.30 -25.65
N LYS A 196 4.24 -6.37 -24.64
CA LYS A 196 5.02 -7.60 -24.39
C LYS A 196 4.20 -8.73 -23.75
N LYS A 197 3.15 -8.41 -23.00
CA LYS A 197 2.33 -9.35 -22.23
C LYS A 197 3.18 -10.27 -21.34
N VAL A 198 4.06 -9.67 -20.58
CA VAL A 198 4.90 -10.34 -19.57
C VAL A 198 4.79 -9.59 -18.27
N ALA A 199 5.13 -10.26 -17.17
CA ALA A 199 5.27 -9.59 -15.87
C ALA A 199 6.28 -8.44 -15.99
N TYR A 200 6.14 -7.42 -15.15
CA TYR A 200 7.11 -6.32 -15.15
C TYR A 200 8.49 -6.88 -14.83
N PRO A 201 9.49 -6.61 -15.67
CA PRO A 201 10.82 -7.07 -15.36
C PRO A 201 11.32 -6.33 -14.11
N GLU A 202 12.23 -6.95 -13.39
CA GLU A 202 12.98 -6.37 -12.27
C GLU A 202 13.81 -5.12 -12.66
N LEU A 203 13.39 -4.40 -13.71
CA LEU A 203 14.08 -3.24 -14.29
C LEU A 203 14.31 -2.11 -13.28
N ILE A 204 13.65 -2.19 -12.13
CA ILE A 204 13.69 -1.14 -11.12
C ILE A 204 14.34 -1.65 -9.83
N SER A 205 14.88 -2.88 -9.84
CA SER A 205 15.71 -3.34 -8.73
C SER A 205 16.99 -2.48 -8.67
N ALA A 206 17.42 -2.19 -7.46
CA ALA A 206 18.52 -1.27 -7.16
C ALA A 206 19.91 -1.74 -7.69
N ARG A 207 20.01 -2.04 -8.99
CA ARG A 207 21.33 -2.15 -9.64
C ARG A 207 21.92 -0.76 -9.73
N SER A 208 23.13 -0.61 -9.16
CA SER A 208 23.90 0.63 -9.22
C SER A 208 24.08 1.08 -10.66
N GLY A 209 23.76 2.33 -11.00
CA GLY A 209 23.94 2.88 -12.33
C GLY A 209 23.17 4.17 -12.56
N LEU A 210 23.45 4.82 -13.69
CA LEU A 210 22.81 6.06 -14.11
C LEU A 210 21.28 5.95 -14.18
N ILE A 211 20.77 4.82 -14.67
CA ILE A 211 19.32 4.56 -14.77
C ILE A 211 18.67 4.57 -13.38
N THR A 212 19.24 3.88 -12.42
CA THR A 212 18.76 3.87 -11.03
C THR A 212 18.78 5.26 -10.42
N TRP A 213 19.82 6.04 -10.68
CA TRP A 213 19.92 7.42 -10.20
C TRP A 213 18.82 8.31 -10.81
N ILE A 214 18.59 8.22 -12.12
CA ILE A 214 17.51 8.94 -12.82
C ILE A 214 16.15 8.54 -12.23
N MET A 215 15.88 7.24 -12.04
CA MET A 215 14.63 6.77 -11.47
C MET A 215 14.40 7.29 -10.05
N LYS A 216 15.43 7.27 -9.19
CA LYS A 216 15.35 7.85 -7.84
C LYS A 216 15.05 9.36 -7.88
N MET A 217 15.62 10.09 -8.83
CA MET A 217 15.33 11.51 -9.05
C MET A 217 13.87 11.72 -9.47
N LEU A 218 13.38 10.97 -10.46
CA LEU A 218 12.00 11.06 -10.94
C LEU A 218 10.99 10.72 -9.83
N ILE A 219 11.23 9.67 -9.07
CA ILE A 219 10.42 9.28 -7.92
C ILE A 219 10.44 10.38 -6.83
N SER A 220 11.60 11.00 -6.60
CA SER A 220 11.70 12.14 -5.66
C SER A 220 10.86 13.34 -6.07
N ILE A 221 10.72 13.58 -7.39
CA ILE A 221 9.83 14.60 -7.94
C ILE A 221 8.37 14.21 -7.69
N GLU A 222 7.99 12.96 -7.99
CA GLU A 222 6.63 12.47 -7.78
C GLU A 222 6.19 12.49 -6.32
N VAL A 223 7.10 12.24 -5.39
CA VAL A 223 6.81 12.34 -3.94
C VAL A 223 6.48 13.79 -3.52
N ARG A 224 7.01 14.79 -4.23
CA ARG A 224 6.80 16.22 -3.92
C ARG A 224 5.64 16.83 -4.72
N ILE A 225 5.51 16.45 -5.98
CA ILE A 225 4.57 17.03 -6.95
C ILE A 225 3.50 16.00 -7.31
N ALA A 226 2.23 16.40 -7.31
CA ALA A 226 1.13 15.56 -7.76
C ALA A 226 0.94 15.72 -9.26
N PHE A 227 1.00 14.62 -9.99
CA PHE A 227 0.72 14.57 -11.42
C PHE A 227 -0.77 14.31 -11.70
N PRO A 228 -1.28 14.71 -12.90
CA PRO A 228 -2.69 14.54 -13.25
C PRO A 228 -3.10 13.08 -13.49
N VAL A 229 -2.13 12.19 -13.77
CA VAL A 229 -2.30 10.76 -13.97
C VAL A 229 -1.12 10.00 -13.37
N GLY A 230 -1.26 8.69 -13.16
CA GLY A 230 -0.21 7.81 -12.64
C GLY A 230 -0.68 6.36 -12.62
N THR A 231 0.24 5.44 -12.45
CA THR A 231 -0.05 3.99 -12.40
C THR A 231 -0.74 3.55 -11.13
N SER A 232 -0.72 4.39 -10.08
CA SER A 232 -1.41 4.17 -8.81
C SER A 232 -2.22 5.40 -8.40
N VAL A 233 -3.30 5.19 -7.65
CA VAL A 233 -4.03 6.23 -6.90
C VAL A 233 -3.75 6.01 -5.42
N ILE A 234 -3.39 7.08 -4.72
CA ILE A 234 -3.19 7.07 -3.27
C ILE A 234 -4.23 7.99 -2.64
N ALA A 235 -4.95 7.49 -1.64
CA ALA A 235 -5.89 8.28 -0.87
C ALA A 235 -5.51 8.27 0.61
N ILE A 236 -5.78 9.41 1.25
CA ILE A 236 -5.71 9.59 2.70
C ILE A 236 -7.10 10.01 3.12
N ALA A 237 -7.68 9.26 4.03
CA ALA A 237 -9.04 9.45 4.47
C ALA A 237 -9.14 9.37 6.01
N ARG A 238 -10.13 10.03 6.58
CA ARG A 238 -10.48 9.89 8.00
C ARG A 238 -11.73 9.04 8.13
N LYS A 239 -11.77 8.24 9.20
CA LYS A 239 -13.00 7.53 9.57
C LYS A 239 -14.13 8.54 9.74
N ARG A 240 -15.28 8.30 9.13
CA ARG A 240 -16.47 9.10 9.38
C ARG A 240 -16.96 8.89 10.80
N ARG A 241 -17.26 9.97 11.48
CA ARG A 241 -17.98 9.89 12.74
C ARG A 241 -19.41 9.47 12.44
N VAL A 242 -19.82 8.32 12.93
CA VAL A 242 -21.25 7.97 12.95
C VAL A 242 -21.89 8.93 13.94
N ALA A 243 -22.73 9.82 13.46
CA ALA A 243 -23.58 10.61 14.34
C ALA A 243 -24.45 9.62 15.13
N LYS A 244 -24.32 9.66 16.46
CA LYS A 244 -25.17 8.90 17.38
C LYS A 244 -26.58 9.46 17.34
#